data_5ae483451188ffd1d875f3f49c187811
#
_entry.id   5ae483451188ffd1d875f3f49c187811
#
_cell.length_a   1.000
_cell.length_b   1.000
_cell.length_c   1.000
_cell.angle_alpha   90.00
_cell.angle_beta   90.00
_cell.angle_gamma   90.00
#
_symmetry.space_group_name_H-M   'P 1'
#
loop_
_entity.id
_entity.type
_entity.pdbx_description
1 polymer ?
#
loop_
_entity_poly.entity_id
_entity_poly.type
_entity_poly.pdbx_seq_one_letter_code
_entity_poly.pdbx_strand_id
1 'polypeptide(L)'
;MIYLDNAATTIKKPDAVYDAVLDAMKHCGNSGRGMSDASLDASRKIYEARMCLTEFFGGEDADRLVFTANSTESLNIAIHGLLEPGENVITTQLEHNSVLRPLYMQRERGVCVDIVPCSDEGIKRGMISPRDIEAAICPETKAIVCTHASNLTGNVVDIKSIGQIARKHDLLFIVDASQTAGVLPINVKDMNI
;
A
#
# COMPACT_ATOMS: atom_id res chain seq x y z
N MET A 1 -11.21 26.81 12.56
CA MET A 1 -9.82 26.33 12.51
C MET A 1 -9.53 25.92 11.07
N ILE A 2 -8.43 26.38 10.49
CA ILE A 2 -7.93 25.88 9.19
C ILE A 2 -6.97 24.75 9.49
N TYR A 3 -7.23 23.54 8.94
CA TYR A 3 -6.40 22.35 9.13
C TYR A 3 -5.80 21.93 7.80
N LEU A 4 -4.49 21.94 7.67
CA LEU A 4 -3.73 21.68 6.43
C LEU A 4 -2.79 20.45 6.53
N ASP A 5 -3.00 19.60 7.53
CA ASP A 5 -2.12 18.44 7.81
C ASP A 5 -2.87 17.09 7.67
N ASN A 6 -3.75 17.00 6.67
CA ASN A 6 -4.47 15.73 6.39
C ASN A 6 -3.53 14.62 5.90
N ALA A 7 -2.33 14.94 5.43
CA ALA A 7 -1.31 13.95 5.09
C ALA A 7 -0.84 13.14 6.31
N ALA A 8 -0.81 13.76 7.49
CA ALA A 8 -0.51 13.07 8.73
C ALA A 8 -1.73 12.29 9.24
N THR A 9 -2.91 12.93 9.30
CA THR A 9 -4.18 12.28 9.64
C THR A 9 -5.37 13.14 9.22
N THR A 10 -6.46 12.53 8.78
CA THR A 10 -7.71 13.22 8.48
C THR A 10 -8.42 13.59 9.78
N ILE A 11 -8.49 14.91 10.11
CA ILE A 11 -9.13 15.34 11.34
C ILE A 11 -10.66 15.26 11.26
N LYS A 12 -11.25 15.71 10.15
CA LYS A 12 -12.71 15.71 9.94
C LYS A 12 -13.12 14.51 9.11
N LYS A 13 -13.80 13.56 9.75
CA LYS A 13 -14.37 12.39 9.08
C LYS A 13 -15.84 12.66 8.73
N PRO A 14 -16.40 12.02 7.68
CA PRO A 14 -17.85 12.03 7.44
C PRO A 14 -18.64 11.51 8.65
N ASP A 15 -19.82 12.07 8.89
CA ASP A 15 -20.67 11.67 10.03
C ASP A 15 -20.99 10.17 10.00
N ALA A 16 -21.21 9.60 8.81
CA ALA A 16 -21.41 8.16 8.62
C ALA A 16 -20.30 7.28 9.24
N VAL A 17 -19.05 7.76 9.32
CA VAL A 17 -17.95 7.03 9.96
C VAL A 17 -18.14 6.98 11.47
N TYR A 18 -18.54 8.11 12.09
CA TYR A 18 -18.81 8.14 13.54
C TYR A 18 -20.00 7.28 13.90
N ASP A 19 -21.09 7.34 13.12
CA ASP A 19 -22.29 6.56 13.31
C ASP A 19 -22.01 5.06 13.21
N ALA A 20 -21.26 4.62 12.19
CA ALA A 20 -20.89 3.23 12.00
C ALA A 20 -20.01 2.69 13.13
N VAL A 21 -19.04 3.48 13.61
CA VAL A 21 -18.20 3.09 14.76
C VAL A 21 -19.04 2.96 16.02
N LEU A 22 -19.92 3.93 16.30
CA LEU A 22 -20.76 3.92 17.48
C LEU A 22 -21.76 2.76 17.46
N ASP A 23 -22.34 2.46 16.29
CA ASP A 23 -23.22 1.31 16.08
C ASP A 23 -22.48 -0.02 16.33
N ALA A 24 -21.28 -0.18 15.75
CA ALA A 24 -20.47 -1.37 15.96
C ALA A 24 -20.09 -1.57 17.44
N MET A 25 -19.73 -0.50 18.15
CA MET A 25 -19.42 -0.58 19.59
C MET A 25 -20.62 -1.00 20.44
N LYS A 26 -21.85 -0.67 20.05
CA LYS A 26 -23.06 -1.00 20.80
C LYS A 26 -23.59 -2.41 20.48
N HIS A 27 -23.43 -2.89 19.26
CA HIS A 27 -24.17 -4.05 18.77
C HIS A 27 -23.28 -5.22 18.30
N CYS A 28 -22.00 -4.99 17.99
CA CYS A 28 -21.12 -6.06 17.49
C CYS A 28 -20.42 -6.81 18.62
N GLY A 29 -20.43 -8.13 18.52
CA GLY A 29 -19.65 -9.02 19.37
C GLY A 29 -18.28 -9.36 18.76
N ASN A 30 -17.66 -10.45 19.23
CA ASN A 30 -16.39 -10.95 18.70
C ASN A 30 -16.61 -11.69 17.37
N SER A 31 -16.05 -11.21 16.28
CA SER A 31 -16.21 -11.79 14.94
C SER A 31 -15.49 -13.15 14.74
N GLY A 32 -14.52 -13.48 15.59
CA GLY A 32 -13.71 -14.70 15.44
C GLY A 32 -14.13 -15.84 16.37
N ARG A 33 -14.95 -15.58 17.39
CA ARG A 33 -15.30 -16.56 18.44
C ARG A 33 -16.69 -16.30 18.97
N GLY A 34 -17.68 -16.94 18.43
CA GLY A 34 -19.02 -16.86 18.96
C GLY A 34 -20.09 -17.23 17.96
N MET A 35 -21.20 -17.77 18.45
CA MET A 35 -22.35 -18.15 17.64
C MET A 35 -23.56 -17.25 17.96
N SER A 36 -23.36 -16.14 18.68
CA SER A 36 -24.40 -15.16 18.96
C SER A 36 -24.69 -14.30 17.76
N ASP A 37 -25.89 -13.74 17.65
CA ASP A 37 -26.28 -12.82 16.58
C ASP A 37 -25.31 -11.63 16.48
N ALA A 38 -24.87 -11.09 17.62
CA ALA A 38 -23.89 -10.01 17.66
C ALA A 38 -22.52 -10.39 17.05
N SER A 39 -22.10 -11.64 17.21
CA SER A 39 -20.86 -12.16 16.60
C SER A 39 -21.01 -12.39 15.11
N LEU A 40 -22.14 -12.88 14.67
CA LEU A 40 -22.47 -13.04 13.24
C LEU A 40 -22.56 -11.69 12.54
N ASP A 41 -23.17 -10.69 13.17
CA ASP A 41 -23.25 -9.34 12.63
C ASP A 41 -21.87 -8.68 12.50
N ALA A 42 -20.99 -8.86 13.48
CA ALA A 42 -19.60 -8.41 13.38
C ALA A 42 -18.87 -9.05 12.20
N SER A 43 -19.03 -10.37 11.99
CA SER A 43 -18.43 -11.11 10.88
C SER A 43 -18.96 -10.63 9.52
N ARG A 44 -20.26 -10.41 9.41
CA ARG A 44 -20.91 -9.88 8.20
C ARG A 44 -20.38 -8.49 7.84
N LYS A 45 -20.32 -7.56 8.81
CA LYS A 45 -19.78 -6.19 8.59
C LYS A 45 -18.35 -6.21 8.09
N ILE A 46 -17.49 -7.08 8.63
CA ILE A 46 -16.10 -7.24 8.16
C ILE A 46 -16.08 -7.75 6.72
N TYR A 47 -16.90 -8.75 6.39
CA TYR A 47 -16.95 -9.31 5.04
C TYR A 47 -17.53 -8.33 4.02
N GLU A 48 -18.59 -7.61 4.36
CA GLU A 48 -19.16 -6.53 3.54
C GLU A 48 -18.13 -5.42 3.27
N ALA A 49 -17.35 -5.04 4.27
CA ALA A 49 -16.27 -4.06 4.10
C ALA A 49 -15.18 -4.58 3.16
N ARG A 50 -14.80 -5.88 3.26
CA ARG A 50 -13.87 -6.51 2.32
C ARG A 50 -14.42 -6.48 0.89
N MET A 51 -15.67 -6.88 0.68
CA MET A 51 -16.30 -6.84 -0.64
C MET A 51 -16.30 -5.44 -1.23
N CYS A 52 -16.75 -4.45 -0.46
CA CYS A 52 -16.80 -3.05 -0.89
C CYS A 52 -15.41 -2.51 -1.29
N LEU A 53 -14.38 -2.76 -0.48
CA LEU A 53 -13.02 -2.32 -0.79
C LEU A 53 -12.41 -3.10 -1.96
N THR A 54 -12.70 -4.38 -2.09
CA THR A 54 -12.25 -5.18 -3.23
C THR A 54 -12.82 -4.62 -4.53
N GLU A 55 -14.12 -4.34 -4.58
CA GLU A 55 -14.76 -3.69 -5.72
C GLU A 55 -14.18 -2.29 -5.98
N PHE A 56 -14.02 -1.48 -4.93
CA PHE A 56 -13.48 -0.12 -5.02
C PHE A 56 -12.09 -0.06 -5.65
N PHE A 57 -11.22 -1.02 -5.33
CA PHE A 57 -9.86 -1.11 -5.88
C PHE A 57 -9.75 -2.01 -7.12
N GLY A 58 -10.86 -2.52 -7.67
CA GLY A 58 -10.86 -3.38 -8.85
C GLY A 58 -10.24 -4.76 -8.62
N GLY A 59 -10.28 -5.24 -7.38
CA GLY A 59 -9.86 -6.59 -7.02
C GLY A 59 -10.86 -7.65 -7.46
N GLU A 60 -10.45 -8.91 -7.46
CA GLU A 60 -11.28 -10.04 -7.93
C GLU A 60 -11.92 -10.82 -6.78
N ASP A 61 -11.28 -10.84 -5.61
CA ASP A 61 -11.67 -11.73 -4.51
C ASP A 61 -11.50 -11.03 -3.16
N ALA A 62 -12.61 -10.96 -2.40
CA ALA A 62 -12.63 -10.35 -1.08
C ALA A 62 -11.74 -11.10 -0.06
N ASP A 63 -11.45 -12.38 -0.28
CA ASP A 63 -10.57 -13.15 0.59
C ASP A 63 -9.09 -12.75 0.47
N ARG A 64 -8.74 -12.03 -0.62
CA ARG A 64 -7.41 -11.44 -0.80
C ARG A 64 -7.24 -10.09 -0.10
N LEU A 65 -8.30 -9.50 0.42
CA LEU A 65 -8.24 -8.26 1.18
C LEU A 65 -8.08 -8.56 2.67
N VAL A 66 -6.99 -8.09 3.25
CA VAL A 66 -6.65 -8.31 4.66
C VAL A 66 -6.61 -6.98 5.41
N PHE A 67 -7.29 -6.92 6.56
CA PHE A 67 -7.21 -5.78 7.46
C PHE A 67 -6.02 -5.93 8.40
N THR A 68 -5.28 -4.86 8.60
CA THR A 68 -4.21 -4.72 9.59
C THR A 68 -4.47 -3.49 10.46
N ALA A 69 -3.68 -3.31 11.50
CA ALA A 69 -3.84 -2.15 12.37
C ALA A 69 -3.52 -0.81 11.66
N ASN A 70 -2.62 -0.83 10.68
CA ASN A 70 -2.22 0.33 9.88
C ASN A 70 -1.38 -0.09 8.66
N SER A 71 -1.13 0.85 7.75
CA SER A 71 -0.30 0.60 6.55
C SER A 71 1.14 0.19 6.87
N THR A 72 1.71 0.65 7.97
CA THR A 72 3.05 0.24 8.40
C THR A 72 3.10 -1.27 8.67
N GLU A 73 2.10 -1.82 9.36
CA GLU A 73 2.00 -3.26 9.60
C GLU A 73 1.81 -4.03 8.28
N SER A 74 0.93 -3.56 7.39
CA SER A 74 0.72 -4.18 6.08
C SER A 74 2.01 -4.26 5.27
N LEU A 75 2.76 -3.16 5.19
CA LEU A 75 4.01 -3.09 4.46
C LEU A 75 5.09 -3.97 5.08
N ASN A 76 5.18 -4.03 6.41
CA ASN A 76 6.10 -4.93 7.10
C ASN A 76 5.77 -6.40 6.82
N ILE A 77 4.49 -6.79 6.88
CA ILE A 77 4.05 -8.16 6.57
C ILE A 77 4.42 -8.52 5.12
N ALA A 78 4.10 -7.63 4.16
CA ALA A 78 4.39 -7.88 2.76
C ALA A 78 5.91 -7.99 2.49
N ILE A 79 6.70 -7.01 2.94
CA ILE A 79 8.13 -6.95 2.67
C ILE A 79 8.88 -8.11 3.34
N HIS A 80 8.55 -8.42 4.60
CA HIS A 80 9.20 -9.53 5.30
C HIS A 80 8.72 -10.92 4.84
N GLY A 81 7.50 -11.01 4.32
CA GLY A 81 6.92 -12.28 3.88
C GLY A 81 7.25 -12.66 2.44
N LEU A 82 7.70 -11.71 1.62
CA LEU A 82 7.88 -11.91 0.17
C LEU A 82 9.35 -11.91 -0.29
N LEU A 83 10.28 -11.42 0.54
CA LEU A 83 11.69 -11.28 0.19
C LEU A 83 12.56 -12.25 0.98
N GLU A 84 13.45 -12.96 0.26
CA GLU A 84 14.41 -13.91 0.83
C GLU A 84 15.87 -13.48 0.61
N PRO A 85 16.82 -13.94 1.43
CA PRO A 85 18.24 -13.68 1.23
C PRO A 85 18.71 -14.09 -0.17
N GLY A 86 19.49 -13.22 -0.82
CA GLY A 86 19.97 -13.40 -2.19
C GLY A 86 19.07 -12.79 -3.26
N GLU A 87 17.85 -12.42 -2.93
CA GLU A 87 16.96 -11.69 -3.84
C GLU A 87 17.27 -10.19 -3.85
N ASN A 88 16.83 -9.51 -4.91
CA ASN A 88 16.91 -8.06 -5.05
C ASN A 88 15.50 -7.44 -5.03
N VAL A 89 15.39 -6.28 -4.41
CA VAL A 89 14.19 -5.43 -4.41
C VAL A 89 14.54 -4.02 -4.85
N ILE A 90 13.74 -3.48 -5.76
CA ILE A 90 13.86 -2.10 -6.23
C ILE A 90 12.85 -1.24 -5.47
N THR A 91 13.30 -0.10 -4.96
CA THR A 91 12.45 0.89 -4.29
C THR A 91 12.85 2.29 -4.73
N THR A 92 12.18 3.33 -4.20
CA THR A 92 12.43 4.71 -4.62
C THR A 92 12.94 5.60 -3.49
N GLN A 93 13.53 6.73 -3.85
CA GLN A 93 13.97 7.74 -2.89
C GLN A 93 12.80 8.47 -2.20
N LEU A 94 11.56 8.32 -2.70
CA LEU A 94 10.38 9.00 -2.16
C LEU A 94 9.67 8.22 -1.05
N GLU A 95 10.21 7.07 -0.65
CA GLU A 95 9.54 6.16 0.26
C GLU A 95 9.41 6.71 1.68
N HIS A 96 8.30 6.33 2.30
CA HIS A 96 8.12 6.54 3.73
C HIS A 96 8.93 5.51 4.55
N ASN A 97 9.23 5.84 5.81
CA ASN A 97 9.92 4.95 6.74
C ASN A 97 9.24 3.58 6.93
N SER A 98 7.93 3.50 6.70
CA SER A 98 7.17 2.24 6.74
C SER A 98 7.62 1.23 5.68
N VAL A 99 8.24 1.71 4.58
CA VAL A 99 8.86 0.91 3.53
C VAL A 99 10.36 0.76 3.78
N LEU A 100 11.07 1.87 4.04
CA LEU A 100 12.54 1.84 4.14
C LEU A 100 13.04 1.01 5.32
N ARG A 101 12.39 1.08 6.49
CA ARG A 101 12.83 0.34 7.68
C ARG A 101 12.80 -1.18 7.48
N PRO A 102 11.68 -1.81 7.05
CA PRO A 102 11.66 -3.23 6.78
C PRO A 102 12.62 -3.63 5.63
N LEU A 103 12.81 -2.79 4.60
CA LEU A 103 13.80 -3.05 3.55
C LEU A 103 15.24 -3.05 4.09
N TYR A 104 15.58 -2.11 4.97
CA TYR A 104 16.90 -2.11 5.61
C TYR A 104 17.12 -3.33 6.51
N MET A 105 16.08 -3.80 7.21
CA MET A 105 16.15 -5.04 7.98
C MET A 105 16.35 -6.26 7.07
N GLN A 106 15.70 -6.30 5.91
CA GLN A 106 15.90 -7.36 4.92
C GLN A 106 17.32 -7.29 4.30
N ARG A 107 17.86 -6.12 4.10
CA ARG A 107 19.25 -5.95 3.65
C ARG A 107 20.25 -6.56 4.63
N GLU A 108 20.03 -6.42 5.93
CA GLU A 108 20.86 -7.08 6.96
C GLU A 108 20.74 -8.60 6.92
N ARG A 109 19.66 -9.13 6.34
CA ARG A 109 19.44 -10.57 6.13
C ARG A 109 19.96 -11.09 4.79
N GLY A 110 20.54 -10.23 3.95
CA GLY A 110 21.12 -10.61 2.67
C GLY A 110 20.26 -10.33 1.45
N VAL A 111 19.18 -9.55 1.57
CA VAL A 111 18.43 -9.02 0.42
C VAL A 111 19.19 -7.82 -0.14
N CYS A 112 19.35 -7.74 -1.47
CA CYS A 112 19.87 -6.55 -2.13
C CYS A 112 18.75 -5.51 -2.27
N VAL A 113 19.03 -4.25 -1.92
CA VAL A 113 18.04 -3.15 -1.97
C VAL A 113 18.57 -2.04 -2.85
N ASP A 114 17.96 -1.85 -4.02
CA ASP A 114 18.28 -0.80 -4.96
C ASP A 114 17.30 0.36 -4.81
N ILE A 115 17.82 1.56 -4.53
CA ILE A 115 17.02 2.78 -4.34
C ILE A 115 17.18 3.66 -5.57
N VAL A 116 16.13 3.74 -6.38
CA VAL A 116 16.09 4.60 -7.56
C VAL A 116 15.92 6.06 -7.12
N PRO A 117 16.86 6.96 -7.51
CA PRO A 117 16.78 8.35 -7.16
C PRO A 117 15.67 9.07 -7.92
N CYS A 118 15.13 10.14 -7.32
CA CYS A 118 14.28 11.07 -8.05
C CYS A 118 15.12 12.04 -8.88
N SER A 119 14.51 12.58 -9.94
CA SER A 119 15.15 13.59 -10.80
C SER A 119 15.43 14.87 -10.02
N ASP A 120 16.61 15.43 -10.19
CA ASP A 120 16.99 16.75 -9.62
C ASP A 120 16.76 17.90 -10.61
N GLU A 121 16.31 17.62 -11.83
CA GLU A 121 16.31 18.59 -12.95
C GLU A 121 14.95 19.25 -13.18
N GLY A 122 14.92 20.57 -13.19
CA GLY A 122 13.88 21.45 -13.70
C GLY A 122 12.46 21.06 -13.26
N ILE A 123 11.54 20.97 -14.22
CA ILE A 123 10.12 20.59 -14.00
C ILE A 123 9.97 19.14 -13.49
N LYS A 124 10.95 18.27 -13.76
CA LYS A 124 10.95 16.87 -13.34
C LYS A 124 11.50 16.64 -11.91
N ARG A 125 11.88 17.69 -11.24
CA ARG A 125 12.44 17.59 -9.89
C ARG A 125 11.51 16.82 -8.94
N GLY A 126 12.07 15.81 -8.29
CA GLY A 126 11.33 14.94 -7.37
C GLY A 126 10.45 13.87 -8.06
N MET A 127 10.52 13.72 -9.39
CA MET A 127 9.81 12.66 -10.10
C MET A 127 10.65 11.39 -10.20
N ILE A 128 9.99 10.24 -10.09
CA ILE A 128 10.58 8.92 -10.39
C ILE A 128 10.31 8.60 -11.86
N SER A 129 11.36 8.20 -12.56
CA SER A 129 11.24 7.74 -13.96
C SER A 129 10.96 6.23 -13.99
N PRO A 130 9.88 5.76 -14.63
CA PRO A 130 9.68 4.32 -14.84
C PRO A 130 10.84 3.65 -15.61
N ARG A 131 11.53 4.39 -16.48
CA ARG A 131 12.72 3.87 -17.20
C ARG A 131 13.88 3.59 -16.27
N ASP A 132 14.07 4.41 -15.22
CA ASP A 132 15.14 4.21 -14.26
C ASP A 132 14.84 3.01 -13.36
N ILE A 133 13.56 2.77 -13.04
CA ILE A 133 13.11 1.53 -12.38
C ILE A 133 13.43 0.32 -13.27
N GLU A 134 13.07 0.37 -14.56
CA GLU A 134 13.35 -0.75 -15.49
C GLU A 134 14.85 -1.00 -15.66
N ALA A 135 15.66 0.05 -15.70
CA ALA A 135 17.11 -0.06 -15.83
C ALA A 135 17.80 -0.65 -14.58
N ALA A 136 17.17 -0.59 -13.42
CA ALA A 136 17.66 -1.17 -12.17
C ALA A 136 17.36 -2.68 -12.04
N ILE A 137 16.54 -3.26 -12.92
CA ILE A 137 16.18 -4.69 -12.87
C ILE A 137 17.38 -5.56 -13.18
N CYS A 138 17.66 -6.54 -12.32
CA CYS A 138 18.66 -7.57 -12.50
C CYS A 138 18.02 -8.98 -12.41
N PRO A 139 18.76 -10.06 -12.71
CA PRO A 139 18.21 -11.42 -12.68
C PRO A 139 17.67 -11.85 -11.31
N GLU A 140 18.21 -11.29 -10.23
CA GLU A 140 17.83 -11.57 -8.85
C GLU A 140 16.66 -10.71 -8.37
N THR A 141 16.17 -9.74 -9.19
CA THR A 141 15.08 -8.85 -8.80
C THR A 141 13.79 -9.65 -8.60
N LYS A 142 13.22 -9.56 -7.42
CA LYS A 142 11.98 -10.23 -7.00
C LYS A 142 10.79 -9.30 -6.98
N ALA A 143 11.00 -8.06 -6.54
CA ALA A 143 9.91 -7.13 -6.32
C ALA A 143 10.30 -5.67 -6.61
N ILE A 144 9.28 -4.88 -6.95
CA ILE A 144 9.33 -3.42 -6.93
C ILE A 144 8.40 -2.95 -5.83
N VAL A 145 8.89 -2.06 -4.95
CA VAL A 145 8.12 -1.45 -3.86
C VAL A 145 8.17 0.05 -4.02
N CYS A 146 7.03 0.71 -4.21
CA CYS A 146 7.03 2.17 -4.30
C CYS A 146 5.79 2.83 -3.69
N THR A 147 5.96 4.05 -3.18
CA THR A 147 4.83 4.90 -2.82
C THR A 147 4.12 5.42 -4.07
N HIS A 148 2.78 5.53 -4.02
CA HIS A 148 2.02 6.16 -5.10
C HIS A 148 2.13 7.70 -5.06
N ALA A 149 2.24 8.28 -3.87
CA ALA A 149 2.55 9.70 -3.70
C ALA A 149 3.31 9.95 -2.42
N SER A 150 4.29 10.86 -2.48
CA SER A 150 5.08 11.24 -1.33
C SER A 150 4.28 12.12 -0.35
N ASN A 151 4.26 11.75 0.91
CA ASN A 151 3.66 12.54 1.98
C ASN A 151 4.42 13.85 2.27
N LEU A 152 5.69 13.96 1.84
CA LEU A 152 6.54 15.11 2.06
C LEU A 152 6.48 16.12 0.90
N THR A 153 6.58 15.61 -0.34
CA THR A 153 6.71 16.48 -1.52
C THR A 153 5.42 16.60 -2.32
N GLY A 154 4.45 15.67 -2.12
CA GLY A 154 3.22 15.60 -2.91
C GLY A 154 3.43 15.07 -4.33
N ASN A 155 4.65 14.69 -4.72
CA ASN A 155 4.90 14.11 -6.03
C ASN A 155 4.18 12.78 -6.18
N VAL A 156 3.49 12.62 -7.31
CA VAL A 156 2.78 11.38 -7.68
C VAL A 156 3.67 10.56 -8.59
N VAL A 157 3.78 9.27 -8.29
CA VAL A 157 4.55 8.29 -9.06
C VAL A 157 3.65 7.63 -10.10
N ASP A 158 4.13 7.42 -11.31
CA ASP A 158 3.42 6.71 -12.38
C ASP A 158 3.41 5.20 -12.11
N ILE A 159 2.59 4.77 -11.14
CA ILE A 159 2.48 3.37 -10.74
C ILE A 159 1.91 2.49 -11.87
N LYS A 160 1.14 3.06 -12.81
CA LYS A 160 0.61 2.30 -13.94
C LYS A 160 1.73 1.84 -14.87
N SER A 161 2.64 2.75 -15.25
CA SER A 161 3.79 2.39 -16.08
C SER A 161 4.75 1.44 -15.36
N ILE A 162 4.97 1.64 -14.05
CA ILE A 162 5.81 0.74 -13.24
C ILE A 162 5.17 -0.65 -13.13
N GLY A 163 3.86 -0.76 -12.94
CA GLY A 163 3.15 -2.02 -12.91
C GLY A 163 3.23 -2.79 -14.25
N GLN A 164 3.22 -2.07 -15.39
CA GLN A 164 3.46 -2.69 -16.69
C GLN A 164 4.88 -3.25 -16.81
N ILE A 165 5.88 -2.56 -16.27
CA ILE A 165 7.26 -3.03 -16.19
C ILE A 165 7.34 -4.26 -15.29
N ALA A 166 6.77 -4.21 -14.10
CA ALA A 166 6.75 -5.34 -13.17
C ALA A 166 6.14 -6.59 -13.82
N ARG A 167 5.01 -6.45 -14.50
CA ARG A 167 4.37 -7.55 -15.22
C ARG A 167 5.23 -8.10 -16.37
N LYS A 168 5.85 -7.21 -17.15
CA LYS A 168 6.75 -7.60 -18.26
C LYS A 168 7.91 -8.47 -17.79
N HIS A 169 8.42 -8.21 -16.59
CA HIS A 169 9.56 -8.89 -15.99
C HIS A 169 9.19 -9.95 -14.94
N ASP A 170 7.87 -10.27 -14.80
CA ASP A 170 7.35 -11.24 -13.83
C ASP A 170 7.75 -10.93 -12.38
N LEU A 171 7.70 -9.65 -12.01
CA LEU A 171 8.05 -9.14 -10.69
C LEU A 171 6.80 -8.88 -9.84
N LEU A 172 6.93 -9.05 -8.53
CA LEU A 172 5.93 -8.58 -7.58
C LEU A 172 5.92 -7.04 -7.54
N PHE A 173 4.73 -6.44 -7.50
CA PHE A 173 4.59 -5.00 -7.41
C PHE A 173 3.80 -4.60 -6.17
N ILE A 174 4.47 -3.96 -5.21
CA ILE A 174 3.90 -3.49 -3.94
C ILE A 174 3.80 -1.97 -3.99
N VAL A 175 2.60 -1.44 -3.74
CA VAL A 175 2.34 0.01 -3.75
C VAL A 175 1.88 0.48 -2.38
N ASP A 176 2.61 1.44 -1.81
CA ASP A 176 2.12 2.22 -0.66
C ASP A 176 1.17 3.32 -1.16
N ALA A 177 -0.11 3.08 -1.01
CA ALA A 177 -1.16 4.01 -1.41
C ALA A 177 -1.71 4.85 -0.24
N SER A 178 -1.00 4.95 0.88
CA SER A 178 -1.46 5.65 2.09
C SER A 178 -1.93 7.09 1.85
N GLN A 179 -1.33 7.79 0.87
CA GLN A 179 -1.68 9.17 0.52
C GLN A 179 -2.74 9.27 -0.58
N THR A 180 -3.01 8.19 -1.31
CA THR A 180 -3.77 8.25 -2.56
C THR A 180 -5.01 7.36 -2.58
N ALA A 181 -5.10 6.37 -1.71
CA ALA A 181 -6.29 5.54 -1.58
C ALA A 181 -7.53 6.39 -1.27
N GLY A 182 -8.56 6.31 -2.11
CA GLY A 182 -9.75 7.15 -2.02
C GLY A 182 -9.60 8.59 -2.51
N VAL A 183 -8.39 9.00 -2.96
CA VAL A 183 -8.09 10.34 -3.49
C VAL A 183 -7.82 10.29 -4.99
N LEU A 184 -6.97 9.35 -5.41
CA LEU A 184 -6.69 9.09 -6.82
C LEU A 184 -7.26 7.73 -7.22
N PRO A 185 -7.68 7.56 -8.49
CA PRO A 185 -8.13 6.26 -8.97
C PRO A 185 -7.01 5.22 -8.89
N ILE A 186 -7.31 4.09 -8.25
CA ILE A 186 -6.43 2.93 -8.18
C ILE A 186 -7.25 1.72 -8.58
N ASN A 187 -6.76 0.96 -9.56
CA ASN A 187 -7.31 -0.33 -9.94
C ASN A 187 -6.17 -1.34 -9.95
N VAL A 188 -6.18 -2.25 -8.99
CA VAL A 188 -5.07 -3.19 -8.78
C VAL A 188 -4.84 -4.11 -9.98
N LYS A 189 -5.90 -4.47 -10.69
CA LYS A 189 -5.82 -5.33 -11.88
C LYS A 189 -5.22 -4.59 -13.08
N ASP A 190 -5.72 -3.38 -13.37
CA ASP A 190 -5.28 -2.59 -14.52
C ASP A 190 -3.87 -2.05 -14.34
N MET A 191 -3.44 -1.86 -13.10
CA MET A 191 -2.13 -1.35 -12.72
C MET A 191 -1.13 -2.46 -12.35
N ASN A 192 -1.55 -3.73 -12.39
CA ASN A 192 -0.74 -4.92 -12.06
C ASN A 192 -0.08 -4.84 -10.66
N ILE A 193 -0.88 -4.42 -9.65
CA ILE A 193 -0.49 -4.33 -8.24
C ILE A 193 -0.84 -5.62 -7.52
#